data_315b1bb483e57766dd8c4dbf19387c0a
#
_entry.id   315b1bb483e57766dd8c4dbf19387c0a
#
_cell.length_a   1.000
_cell.length_b   1.000
_cell.length_c   1.000
_cell.angle_alpha   90.00
_cell.angle_beta   90.00
_cell.angle_gamma   90.00
#
_symmetry.space_group_name_H-M   'P 1'
#
loop_
_entity.id
_entity.type
_entity.pdbx_description
1 polymer ?
#
loop_
_entity_poly.entity_id
_entity_poly.type
_entity_poly.pdbx_seq_one_letter_code
_entity_poly.pdbx_strand_id
1 'polypeptide(L)'
;MINQIKKFKNKRVLVTGADGFIGSHLTEKLIEMGAKVSIFVRGNSINGTSEYNLKNLTNIKDSIQNIITGNIGSFDSKKLILDIKPDYIFHLAADAYVPNSFNHPLEVMETNLLGTINVLECSRSSSKIKQVVCTSSSEIYGLTMGKSIDESHQLFPSSPYAASKLAADRYCYSYINTYNLPVSVIRPFNTYGPRHTYDVIPKFINLALKNKPLTIYG
;
A
#
# COMPACT_ATOMS: atom_id res chain seq x y z
N MET A 1 16.13 18.06 -10.68
CA MET A 1 16.12 17.39 -9.37
C MET A 1 15.89 18.33 -8.17
N ILE A 2 16.53 19.50 -8.08
CA ILE A 2 16.42 20.42 -6.91
C ILE A 2 15.01 21.00 -6.70
N ASN A 3 14.21 21.21 -7.74
CA ASN A 3 12.85 21.76 -7.61
C ASN A 3 11.79 20.74 -7.12
N GLN A 4 12.02 19.44 -7.22
CA GLN A 4 11.10 18.41 -6.72
C GLN A 4 11.21 18.23 -5.20
N ILE A 5 12.39 18.52 -4.61
CA ILE A 5 12.65 18.37 -3.17
C ILE A 5 11.76 19.32 -2.33
N LYS A 6 11.29 20.44 -2.89
CA LYS A 6 10.48 21.42 -2.14
C LYS A 6 8.98 21.12 -2.11
N LYS A 7 8.48 20.20 -2.94
CA LYS A 7 7.03 19.98 -3.12
C LYS A 7 6.33 19.48 -1.84
N PHE A 8 7.00 18.66 -1.03
CA PHE A 8 6.46 18.10 0.21
C PHE A 8 6.96 18.78 1.48
N LYS A 9 7.80 19.82 1.37
CA LYS A 9 8.34 20.52 2.57
C LYS A 9 7.21 20.98 3.47
N ASN A 10 7.26 20.56 4.74
CA ASN A 10 6.28 20.86 5.79
C ASN A 10 4.84 20.34 5.50
N LYS A 11 4.61 19.51 4.48
CA LYS A 11 3.31 18.89 4.24
C LYS A 11 3.13 17.68 5.17
N ARG A 12 1.92 17.51 5.69
CA ARG A 12 1.55 16.34 6.49
C ARG A 12 1.16 15.22 5.53
N VAL A 13 1.95 14.17 5.55
CA VAL A 13 1.77 13.03 4.65
C VAL A 13 1.51 11.79 5.48
N LEU A 14 0.45 11.07 5.15
CA LEU A 14 0.18 9.75 5.71
C LEU A 14 0.61 8.68 4.70
N VAL A 15 1.38 7.70 5.16
CA VAL A 15 1.68 6.49 4.40
C VAL A 15 1.09 5.29 5.15
N THR A 16 0.14 4.59 4.52
CA THR A 16 -0.36 3.32 5.05
C THR A 16 0.45 2.16 4.47
N GLY A 17 0.72 1.12 5.26
CA GLY A 17 1.62 0.05 4.82
C GLY A 17 3.09 0.49 4.69
N ALA A 18 3.47 1.48 5.48
CA ALA A 18 4.80 2.10 5.46
C ALA A 18 5.94 1.15 5.85
N ASP A 19 5.66 0.13 6.64
CA ASP A 19 6.60 -0.92 7.08
C ASP A 19 6.87 -2.00 6.03
N GLY A 20 6.08 -2.01 4.95
CA GLY A 20 6.25 -2.91 3.81
C GLY A 20 7.43 -2.53 2.90
N PHE A 21 7.64 -3.35 1.85
CA PHE A 21 8.70 -3.14 0.87
C PHE A 21 8.64 -1.74 0.23
N ILE A 22 7.62 -1.48 -0.59
CA ILE A 22 7.49 -0.20 -1.32
C ILE A 22 7.23 0.95 -0.35
N GLY A 23 6.37 0.73 0.67
CA GLY A 23 6.01 1.75 1.65
C GLY A 23 7.20 2.30 2.42
N SER A 24 8.18 1.47 2.77
CA SER A 24 9.36 1.91 3.51
C SER A 24 10.28 2.81 2.67
N HIS A 25 10.50 2.48 1.41
CA HIS A 25 11.27 3.33 0.48
C HIS A 25 10.57 4.67 0.23
N LEU A 26 9.24 4.65 0.06
CA LEU A 26 8.45 5.87 -0.10
C LEU A 26 8.51 6.75 1.15
N THR A 27 8.39 6.16 2.34
CA THR A 27 8.46 6.86 3.61
C THR A 27 9.80 7.58 3.78
N GLU A 28 10.92 6.87 3.54
CA GLU A 28 12.25 7.48 3.54
C GLU A 28 12.33 8.67 2.58
N LYS A 29 11.88 8.46 1.34
CA LYS A 29 11.95 9.51 0.32
C LYS A 29 11.12 10.74 0.67
N LEU A 30 9.93 10.56 1.23
CA LEU A 30 9.09 11.67 1.69
C LEU A 30 9.72 12.46 2.84
N ILE A 31 10.38 11.79 3.78
CA ILE A 31 11.13 12.44 4.86
C ILE A 31 12.31 13.25 4.29
N GLU A 32 13.10 12.68 3.38
CA GLU A 32 14.17 13.40 2.67
C GLU A 32 13.65 14.64 1.93
N MET A 33 12.43 14.59 1.41
CA MET A 33 11.76 15.72 0.75
C MET A 33 11.18 16.75 1.75
N GLY A 34 11.42 16.58 3.05
CA GLY A 34 11.00 17.49 4.11
C GLY A 34 9.54 17.40 4.50
N ALA A 35 8.85 16.29 4.16
CA ALA A 35 7.49 16.04 4.61
C ALA A 35 7.45 15.71 6.11
N LYS A 36 6.34 16.08 6.75
CA LYS A 36 5.98 15.60 8.09
C LYS A 36 5.22 14.29 7.91
N VAL A 37 5.95 13.17 7.98
CA VAL A 37 5.39 11.87 7.65
C VAL A 37 4.82 11.20 8.89
N SER A 38 3.54 10.81 8.82
CA SER A 38 2.88 9.88 9.73
C SER A 38 2.68 8.55 9.02
N ILE A 39 2.74 7.45 9.75
CA ILE A 39 2.56 6.11 9.19
C ILE A 39 1.40 5.39 9.85
N PHE A 40 0.70 4.56 9.07
CA PHE A 40 -0.30 3.62 9.54
C PHE A 40 0.19 2.21 9.24
N VAL A 41 0.41 1.42 10.28
CA VAL A 41 0.96 0.08 10.20
C VAL A 41 0.08 -0.93 10.94
N ARG A 42 0.14 -2.20 10.53
CA ARG A 42 -0.56 -3.28 11.22
C ARG A 42 0.17 -3.60 12.52
N GLY A 43 -0.49 -3.47 13.66
CA GLY A 43 0.05 -3.91 14.94
C GLY A 43 0.16 -5.43 14.99
N ASN A 44 1.27 -5.96 15.53
CA ASN A 44 1.39 -7.37 15.89
C ASN A 44 1.00 -7.55 17.34
N SER A 45 0.00 -8.40 17.60
CA SER A 45 -0.42 -8.78 18.97
C SER A 45 0.44 -9.91 19.57
N ILE A 46 1.59 -10.20 18.97
CA ILE A 46 2.50 -11.20 19.52
C ILE A 46 3.06 -10.67 20.85
N ASN A 47 2.79 -11.39 21.92
CA ASN A 47 3.23 -11.12 23.30
C ASN A 47 2.52 -9.97 24.04
N GLY A 48 1.35 -9.51 23.61
CA GLY A 48 0.59 -8.48 24.35
C GLY A 48 1.29 -7.12 24.44
N THR A 49 2.36 -6.92 23.69
CA THR A 49 3.03 -5.63 23.52
C THR A 49 2.55 -4.98 22.24
N SER A 50 2.31 -3.67 22.29
CA SER A 50 2.02 -2.86 21.10
C SER A 50 3.26 -2.63 20.22
N GLU A 51 4.27 -3.47 20.36
CA GLU A 51 5.49 -3.38 19.57
C GLU A 51 5.21 -3.81 18.14
N TYR A 52 5.26 -2.84 17.25
CA TYR A 52 5.23 -3.00 15.81
C TYR A 52 6.65 -3.24 15.30
N ASN A 53 6.79 -4.21 14.45
CA ASN A 53 8.07 -4.50 13.83
C ASN A 53 8.33 -3.49 12.69
N LEU A 54 8.96 -2.36 13.01
CA LEU A 54 9.39 -1.36 12.03
C LEU A 54 10.76 -1.71 11.42
N LYS A 55 11.05 -2.99 11.21
CA LYS A 55 12.34 -3.46 10.69
C LYS A 55 12.85 -2.65 9.48
N ASN A 56 11.96 -2.33 8.55
CA ASN A 56 12.30 -1.58 7.35
C ASN A 56 12.42 -0.06 7.56
N LEU A 57 12.04 0.44 8.73
CA LEU A 57 12.01 1.88 9.08
C LEU A 57 12.92 2.23 10.26
N THR A 58 13.71 1.27 10.74
CA THR A 58 14.55 1.43 11.95
C THR A 58 15.43 2.68 11.86
N ASN A 59 16.06 2.92 10.70
CA ASN A 59 17.00 4.02 10.50
C ASN A 59 16.34 5.40 10.44
N ILE A 60 15.02 5.48 10.28
CA ILE A 60 14.28 6.74 10.15
C ILE A 60 13.17 6.88 11.18
N LYS A 61 13.09 5.97 12.16
CA LYS A 61 12.01 5.92 13.16
C LYS A 61 11.83 7.26 13.87
N ASP A 62 12.93 7.90 14.28
CA ASP A 62 12.91 9.17 14.99
C ASP A 62 12.48 10.37 14.14
N SER A 63 12.48 10.21 12.82
CA SER A 63 12.01 11.21 11.86
C SER A 63 10.52 11.07 11.51
N ILE A 64 9.87 10.01 11.99
CA ILE A 64 8.43 9.77 11.77
C ILE A 64 7.65 10.58 12.81
N GLN A 65 6.71 11.39 12.34
CA GLN A 65 5.94 12.29 13.20
C GLN A 65 4.94 11.54 14.10
N ASN A 66 4.20 10.59 13.53
CA ASN A 66 3.25 9.74 14.27
C ASN A 66 3.28 8.33 13.71
N ILE A 67 3.20 7.36 14.62
CA ILE A 67 3.04 5.95 14.29
C ILE A 67 1.68 5.50 14.80
N ILE A 68 0.80 5.11 13.86
CA ILE A 68 -0.53 4.61 14.17
C ILE A 68 -0.54 3.12 13.89
N THR A 69 -0.99 2.37 14.87
CA THR A 69 -1.17 0.92 14.75
C THR A 69 -2.65 0.58 14.68
N GLY A 70 -3.01 -0.30 13.76
CA GLY A 70 -4.40 -0.74 13.63
C GLY A 70 -4.65 -1.59 12.40
N ASN A 71 -5.87 -2.09 12.28
CA ASN A 71 -6.35 -2.72 11.06
C ASN A 71 -6.99 -1.66 10.17
N ILE A 72 -6.44 -1.47 8.97
CA ILE A 72 -6.94 -0.44 8.02
C ILE A 72 -8.38 -0.72 7.57
N GLY A 73 -8.80 -1.99 7.55
CA GLY A 73 -10.17 -2.41 7.23
C GLY A 73 -11.18 -2.15 8.36
N SER A 74 -10.71 -1.91 9.60
CA SER A 74 -11.60 -1.68 10.73
C SER A 74 -12.35 -0.35 10.65
N PHE A 75 -13.51 -0.30 11.31
CA PHE A 75 -14.34 0.91 11.38
C PHE A 75 -13.61 2.11 12.01
N ASP A 76 -12.74 1.85 12.99
CA ASP A 76 -12.00 2.89 13.71
C ASP A 76 -10.89 3.55 12.90
N SER A 77 -10.43 2.90 11.82
CA SER A 77 -9.31 3.39 11.01
C SER A 77 -9.56 4.78 10.43
N LYS A 78 -10.81 5.07 10.03
CA LYS A 78 -11.22 6.40 9.54
C LYS A 78 -10.95 7.49 10.57
N LYS A 79 -11.34 7.29 11.84
CA LYS A 79 -11.11 8.25 12.92
C LYS A 79 -9.62 8.45 13.15
N LEU A 80 -8.85 7.36 13.26
CA LEU A 80 -7.41 7.42 13.47
C LEU A 80 -6.69 8.21 12.35
N ILE A 81 -7.11 8.05 11.10
CA ILE A 81 -6.56 8.78 9.96
C ILE A 81 -6.93 10.27 10.03
N LEU A 82 -8.18 10.59 10.32
CA LEU A 82 -8.65 11.99 10.37
C LEU A 82 -8.01 12.78 11.51
N ASP A 83 -7.70 12.15 12.64
CA ASP A 83 -7.04 12.78 13.80
C ASP A 83 -5.63 13.30 13.45
N ILE A 84 -4.93 12.68 12.48
CA ILE A 84 -3.62 13.17 11.96
C ILE A 84 -3.77 14.42 11.10
N LYS A 85 -4.95 14.64 10.52
CA LYS A 85 -5.24 15.74 9.59
C LYS A 85 -4.26 15.79 8.40
N PRO A 86 -4.09 14.70 7.63
CA PRO A 86 -3.11 14.65 6.54
C PRO A 86 -3.48 15.62 5.41
N ASP A 87 -2.47 16.18 4.73
CA ASP A 87 -2.64 16.92 3.48
C ASP A 87 -2.60 15.96 2.26
N TYR A 88 -1.85 14.84 2.39
CA TYR A 88 -1.67 13.82 1.36
C TYR A 88 -1.73 12.43 1.99
N ILE A 89 -2.31 11.48 1.28
CA ILE A 89 -2.35 10.07 1.69
C ILE A 89 -1.77 9.21 0.57
N PHE A 90 -0.76 8.40 0.91
CA PHE A 90 -0.29 7.30 0.08
C PHE A 90 -0.77 5.99 0.69
N HIS A 91 -1.74 5.37 0.04
CA HIS A 91 -2.38 4.15 0.53
C HIS A 91 -1.75 2.92 -0.12
N LEU A 92 -0.82 2.29 0.63
CA LEU A 92 -0.12 1.07 0.22
C LEU A 92 -0.46 -0.13 1.11
N ALA A 93 -1.20 0.09 2.22
CA ALA A 93 -1.63 -1.00 3.08
C ALA A 93 -2.48 -2.01 2.28
N ALA A 94 -2.03 -3.24 2.25
CA ALA A 94 -2.70 -4.35 1.58
C ALA A 94 -2.20 -5.67 2.17
N ASP A 95 -3.02 -6.71 2.11
CA ASP A 95 -2.53 -8.08 2.12
C ASP A 95 -2.14 -8.41 0.67
N ALA A 96 -0.84 -8.35 0.38
CA ALA A 96 -0.30 -8.42 -0.99
C ALA A 96 0.23 -9.81 -1.36
N TYR A 97 0.25 -10.76 -0.42
CA TYR A 97 0.71 -12.11 -0.68
C TYR A 97 -0.43 -12.93 -1.30
N VAL A 98 -0.41 -13.07 -2.63
CA VAL A 98 -1.47 -13.74 -3.41
C VAL A 98 -1.87 -15.11 -2.85
N PRO A 99 -0.93 -16.02 -2.47
CA PRO A 99 -1.29 -17.33 -1.91
C PRO A 99 -2.15 -17.23 -0.64
N ASN A 100 -2.00 -16.20 0.18
CA ASN A 100 -2.82 -16.00 1.37
C ASN A 100 -4.31 -15.83 1.03
N SER A 101 -4.60 -15.22 -0.12
CA SER A 101 -5.98 -14.96 -0.54
C SER A 101 -6.81 -16.23 -0.85
N PHE A 102 -6.14 -17.34 -1.13
CA PHE A 102 -6.85 -18.61 -1.36
C PHE A 102 -7.34 -19.24 -0.06
N ASN A 103 -6.60 -19.03 1.04
CA ASN A 103 -6.96 -19.60 2.34
C ASN A 103 -7.76 -18.61 3.21
N HIS A 104 -7.52 -17.30 3.05
CA HIS A 104 -8.09 -16.23 3.86
C HIS A 104 -8.72 -15.12 3.01
N PRO A 105 -9.67 -15.43 2.08
CA PRO A 105 -10.19 -14.45 1.13
C PRO A 105 -10.92 -13.28 1.80
N LEU A 106 -11.60 -13.52 2.92
CA LEU A 106 -12.33 -12.47 3.64
C LEU A 106 -11.39 -11.48 4.33
N GLU A 107 -10.32 -11.94 4.95
CA GLU A 107 -9.32 -11.07 5.57
C GLU A 107 -8.60 -10.21 4.52
N VAL A 108 -8.28 -10.82 3.36
CA VAL A 108 -7.69 -10.10 2.22
C VAL A 108 -8.67 -9.05 1.68
N MET A 109 -9.95 -9.39 1.54
CA MET A 109 -10.98 -8.43 1.12
C MET A 109 -11.13 -7.29 2.15
N GLU A 110 -11.18 -7.59 3.43
CA GLU A 110 -11.28 -6.59 4.49
C GLU A 110 -10.11 -5.61 4.42
N THR A 111 -8.89 -6.10 4.34
CA THR A 111 -7.71 -5.25 4.27
C THR A 111 -7.68 -4.44 2.97
N ASN A 112 -7.88 -5.08 1.82
CA ASN A 112 -7.64 -4.46 0.51
C ASN A 112 -8.82 -3.58 0.06
N LEU A 113 -10.05 -4.03 0.26
CA LEU A 113 -11.25 -3.31 -0.18
C LEU A 113 -11.76 -2.37 0.91
N LEU A 114 -12.11 -2.87 2.09
CA LEU A 114 -12.66 -2.01 3.15
C LEU A 114 -11.62 -0.99 3.62
N GLY A 115 -10.33 -1.38 3.70
CA GLY A 115 -9.25 -0.44 4.00
C GLY A 115 -9.17 0.71 2.98
N THR A 116 -9.32 0.41 1.70
CA THR A 116 -9.36 1.45 0.65
C THR A 116 -10.60 2.33 0.80
N ILE A 117 -11.78 1.75 1.06
CA ILE A 117 -13.01 2.52 1.28
C ILE A 117 -12.85 3.46 2.49
N ASN A 118 -12.28 3.00 3.60
CA ASN A 118 -12.02 3.83 4.77
C ASN A 118 -11.14 5.04 4.44
N VAL A 119 -10.09 4.86 3.62
CA VAL A 119 -9.24 5.96 3.16
C VAL A 119 -9.99 6.93 2.25
N LEU A 120 -10.81 6.43 1.34
CA LEU A 120 -11.66 7.25 0.47
C LEU A 120 -12.67 8.07 1.28
N GLU A 121 -13.28 7.45 2.29
CA GLU A 121 -14.21 8.12 3.21
C GLU A 121 -13.51 9.21 4.04
N CYS A 122 -12.23 9.06 4.39
CA CYS A 122 -11.45 10.14 4.98
C CYS A 122 -11.33 11.34 4.03
N SER A 123 -11.04 11.08 2.75
CA SER A 123 -10.94 12.13 1.72
C SER A 123 -12.28 12.83 1.51
N ARG A 124 -13.38 12.08 1.49
CA ARG A 124 -14.73 12.62 1.36
C ARG A 124 -15.13 13.48 2.58
N SER A 125 -14.66 13.12 3.76
CA SER A 125 -15.01 13.81 5.01
C SER A 125 -14.13 15.02 5.33
N SER A 126 -13.04 15.26 4.56
CA SER A 126 -12.08 16.33 4.86
C SER A 126 -11.55 17.04 3.61
N SER A 127 -11.99 18.27 3.40
CA SER A 127 -11.48 19.14 2.32
C SER A 127 -9.98 19.50 2.46
N LYS A 128 -9.34 19.16 3.59
CA LYS A 128 -7.89 19.37 3.80
C LYS A 128 -7.03 18.36 3.05
N ILE A 129 -7.56 17.20 2.73
CA ILE A 129 -6.86 16.18 1.96
C ILE A 129 -6.83 16.61 0.50
N LYS A 130 -5.62 16.90 0.00
CA LYS A 130 -5.38 17.46 -1.34
C LYS A 130 -5.20 16.37 -2.39
N GLN A 131 -4.72 15.20 -1.99
CA GLN A 131 -4.51 14.07 -2.87
C GLN A 131 -4.45 12.77 -2.08
N VAL A 132 -5.10 11.75 -2.61
CA VAL A 132 -4.96 10.37 -2.20
C VAL A 132 -4.37 9.58 -3.38
N VAL A 133 -3.31 8.83 -3.13
CA VAL A 133 -2.75 7.88 -4.10
C VAL A 133 -3.02 6.48 -3.59
N CYS A 134 -3.87 5.74 -4.30
CA CYS A 134 -4.23 4.36 -3.97
C CYS A 134 -3.43 3.38 -4.84
N THR A 135 -2.85 2.36 -4.20
CA THR A 135 -2.11 1.32 -4.90
C THR A 135 -3.03 0.15 -5.24
N SER A 136 -3.28 -0.04 -6.53
CA SER A 136 -3.95 -1.20 -7.13
C SER A 136 -2.90 -2.29 -7.45
N SER A 137 -3.07 -3.03 -8.53
CA SER A 137 -2.15 -4.09 -8.96
C SER A 137 -2.32 -4.38 -10.45
N SER A 138 -1.26 -4.86 -11.11
CA SER A 138 -1.37 -5.43 -12.46
C SER A 138 -2.17 -6.72 -12.52
N GLU A 139 -2.31 -7.44 -11.39
CA GLU A 139 -3.11 -8.67 -11.29
C GLU A 139 -4.60 -8.47 -11.65
N ILE A 140 -5.10 -7.23 -11.62
CA ILE A 140 -6.48 -6.93 -12.03
C ILE A 140 -6.73 -7.17 -13.51
N TYR A 141 -5.68 -7.17 -14.33
CA TYR A 141 -5.79 -7.43 -15.77
C TYR A 141 -5.89 -8.93 -16.09
N GLY A 142 -5.41 -9.80 -15.22
CA GLY A 142 -5.41 -11.25 -15.44
C GLY A 142 -4.48 -11.69 -16.58
N LEU A 143 -4.85 -12.74 -17.26
CA LEU A 143 -4.07 -13.28 -18.38
C LEU A 143 -4.24 -12.41 -19.64
N THR A 144 -3.13 -11.93 -20.17
CA THR A 144 -3.10 -10.93 -21.25
C THR A 144 -2.76 -11.49 -22.64
N MET A 145 -2.61 -12.79 -22.75
CA MET A 145 -2.30 -13.48 -24.01
C MET A 145 -1.08 -12.90 -24.77
N GLY A 146 -0.08 -12.41 -24.03
CA GLY A 146 1.17 -11.88 -24.62
C GLY A 146 1.08 -10.47 -25.21
N LYS A 147 -0.04 -9.76 -25.05
CA LYS A 147 -0.20 -8.37 -25.50
C LYS A 147 0.34 -7.38 -24.47
N SER A 148 0.82 -6.24 -24.93
CA SER A 148 1.10 -5.10 -24.06
C SER A 148 -0.17 -4.64 -23.34
N ILE A 149 -0.03 -4.25 -22.08
CA ILE A 149 -1.12 -3.80 -21.25
C ILE A 149 -1.02 -2.28 -21.09
N ASP A 150 -2.14 -1.59 -21.29
CA ASP A 150 -2.37 -0.21 -20.92
C ASP A 150 -3.59 -0.08 -20.00
N GLU A 151 -3.91 1.13 -19.59
CA GLU A 151 -5.00 1.38 -18.63
C GLU A 151 -6.39 1.08 -19.21
N SER A 152 -6.54 0.96 -20.52
CA SER A 152 -7.79 0.62 -21.21
C SER A 152 -8.02 -0.88 -21.35
N HIS A 153 -7.01 -1.70 -20.97
CA HIS A 153 -7.10 -3.16 -21.05
C HIS A 153 -8.25 -3.70 -20.19
N GLN A 154 -8.87 -4.78 -20.65
CA GLN A 154 -9.96 -5.45 -19.93
C GLN A 154 -9.46 -5.99 -18.59
N LEU A 155 -10.34 -6.05 -17.61
CA LEU A 155 -10.06 -6.42 -16.22
C LEU A 155 -10.64 -7.79 -15.90
N PHE A 156 -9.77 -8.81 -15.82
CA PHE A 156 -10.13 -10.21 -15.57
C PHE A 156 -9.34 -10.79 -14.39
N PRO A 157 -9.67 -10.40 -13.15
CA PRO A 157 -8.95 -10.88 -11.97
C PRO A 157 -9.08 -12.41 -11.84
N SER A 158 -7.96 -13.12 -11.70
CA SER A 158 -7.91 -14.58 -11.64
C SER A 158 -7.67 -15.15 -10.24
N SER A 159 -7.60 -14.30 -9.21
CA SER A 159 -7.44 -14.73 -7.82
C SER A 159 -8.32 -13.88 -6.88
N PRO A 160 -8.63 -14.38 -5.65
CA PRO A 160 -9.33 -13.56 -4.65
C PRO A 160 -8.59 -12.26 -4.32
N TYR A 161 -7.25 -12.29 -4.29
CA TYR A 161 -6.42 -11.08 -4.18
C TYR A 161 -6.69 -10.10 -5.33
N ALA A 162 -6.58 -10.57 -6.58
CA ALA A 162 -6.81 -9.73 -7.76
C ALA A 162 -8.23 -9.16 -7.77
N ALA A 163 -9.23 -9.95 -7.37
CA ALA A 163 -10.62 -9.50 -7.25
C ALA A 163 -10.76 -8.40 -6.18
N SER A 164 -10.12 -8.54 -5.02
CA SER A 164 -10.13 -7.52 -3.96
C SER A 164 -9.47 -6.21 -4.42
N LYS A 165 -8.36 -6.30 -5.16
CA LYS A 165 -7.65 -5.13 -5.73
C LYS A 165 -8.46 -4.47 -6.84
N LEU A 166 -9.13 -5.25 -7.69
CA LEU A 166 -10.03 -4.72 -8.72
C LEU A 166 -11.22 -3.99 -8.08
N ALA A 167 -11.84 -4.56 -7.07
CA ALA A 167 -12.94 -3.92 -6.36
C ALA A 167 -12.50 -2.58 -5.76
N ALA A 168 -11.36 -2.53 -5.07
CA ALA A 168 -10.78 -1.29 -4.53
C ALA A 168 -10.48 -0.24 -5.61
N ASP A 169 -9.90 -0.66 -6.74
CA ASP A 169 -9.65 0.19 -7.92
C ASP A 169 -10.96 0.80 -8.46
N ARG A 170 -12.02 0.00 -8.60
CA ARG A 170 -13.32 0.46 -9.07
C ARG A 170 -14.03 1.38 -8.06
N TYR A 171 -13.85 1.16 -6.76
CA TYR A 171 -14.31 2.11 -5.74
C TYR A 171 -13.59 3.45 -5.85
N CYS A 172 -12.28 3.48 -6.08
CA CYS A 172 -11.55 4.73 -6.36
C CYS A 172 -12.16 5.46 -7.55
N TYR A 173 -12.38 4.75 -8.68
CA TYR A 173 -13.01 5.32 -9.87
C TYR A 173 -14.42 5.88 -9.57
N SER A 174 -15.25 5.12 -8.86
CA SER A 174 -16.59 5.55 -8.46
C SER A 174 -16.55 6.83 -7.61
N TYR A 175 -15.67 6.88 -6.60
CA TYR A 175 -15.54 8.03 -5.71
C TYR A 175 -15.01 9.29 -6.42
N ILE A 176 -14.11 9.13 -7.40
CA ILE A 176 -13.66 10.24 -8.26
C ILE A 176 -14.87 10.82 -9.01
N ASN A 177 -15.65 9.96 -9.69
CA ASN A 177 -16.74 10.42 -10.54
C ASN A 177 -17.96 10.91 -9.75
N THR A 178 -18.28 10.29 -8.61
CA THR A 178 -19.47 10.63 -7.83
C THR A 178 -19.24 11.84 -6.94
N TYR A 179 -18.06 11.92 -6.32
CA TYR A 179 -17.78 12.94 -5.30
C TYR A 179 -16.69 13.92 -5.70
N ASN A 180 -16.15 13.81 -6.91
CA ASN A 180 -15.04 14.64 -7.43
C ASN A 180 -13.83 14.67 -6.48
N LEU A 181 -13.48 13.51 -5.91
CA LEU A 181 -12.37 13.42 -4.96
C LEU A 181 -11.01 13.46 -5.66
N PRO A 182 -10.01 14.07 -5.02
CA PRO A 182 -8.65 14.13 -5.54
C PRO A 182 -7.93 12.78 -5.31
N VAL A 183 -8.30 11.77 -6.06
CA VAL A 183 -7.75 10.42 -5.96
C VAL A 183 -7.02 10.06 -7.25
N SER A 184 -5.86 9.42 -7.13
CA SER A 184 -5.14 8.78 -8.23
C SER A 184 -4.92 7.31 -7.88
N VAL A 185 -5.03 6.44 -8.89
CA VAL A 185 -4.76 5.01 -8.76
C VAL A 185 -3.49 4.66 -9.51
N ILE A 186 -2.60 3.92 -8.87
CA ILE A 186 -1.41 3.34 -9.50
C ILE A 186 -1.57 1.82 -9.56
N ARG A 187 -1.18 1.23 -10.68
CA ARG A 187 -1.22 -0.21 -10.94
C ARG A 187 0.19 -0.74 -11.18
N PRO A 188 0.97 -0.97 -10.10
CA PRO A 188 2.32 -1.47 -10.26
C PRO A 188 2.29 -2.89 -10.84
N PHE A 189 3.22 -3.15 -11.74
CA PHE A 189 3.60 -4.49 -12.16
C PHE A 189 4.59 -5.09 -11.16
N ASN A 190 5.04 -6.33 -11.40
CA ASN A 190 5.93 -7.01 -10.48
C ASN A 190 7.20 -6.18 -10.23
N THR A 191 7.41 -5.84 -8.99
CA THR A 191 8.55 -5.05 -8.53
C THR A 191 9.42 -5.89 -7.62
N TYR A 192 10.72 -5.65 -7.64
CA TYR A 192 11.68 -6.28 -6.74
C TYR A 192 12.75 -5.28 -6.31
N GLY A 193 13.42 -5.56 -5.20
CA GLY A 193 14.47 -4.69 -4.69
C GLY A 193 14.80 -4.98 -3.23
N PRO A 194 15.67 -4.16 -2.61
CA PRO A 194 15.98 -4.26 -1.18
C PRO A 194 14.71 -4.26 -0.33
N ARG A 195 14.70 -5.06 0.76
CA ARG A 195 13.55 -5.27 1.67
C ARG A 195 12.40 -6.11 1.11
N HIS A 196 12.44 -6.50 -0.16
CA HIS A 196 11.49 -7.47 -0.70
C HIS A 196 11.92 -8.89 -0.31
N THR A 197 11.07 -9.63 0.40
CA THR A 197 11.44 -10.92 1.01
C THR A 197 10.69 -12.12 0.47
N TYR A 198 9.63 -11.91 -0.28
CA TYR A 198 8.81 -12.95 -0.92
C TYR A 198 8.84 -12.76 -2.44
N ASP A 199 8.12 -13.56 -3.21
CA ASP A 199 8.14 -13.66 -4.67
C ASP A 199 9.38 -14.35 -5.26
N VAL A 200 9.32 -14.60 -6.55
CA VAL A 200 10.28 -15.45 -7.27
C VAL A 200 11.71 -14.91 -7.22
N ILE A 201 11.90 -13.62 -7.49
CA ILE A 201 13.24 -13.02 -7.59
C ILE A 201 13.97 -13.03 -6.23
N PRO A 202 13.44 -12.47 -5.13
CA PRO A 202 14.12 -12.56 -3.84
C PRO A 202 14.27 -14.00 -3.35
N LYS A 203 13.32 -14.90 -3.64
CA LYS A 203 13.42 -16.31 -3.31
C LYS A 203 14.60 -16.97 -4.04
N PHE A 204 14.75 -16.73 -5.34
CA PHE A 204 15.85 -17.28 -6.14
C PHE A 204 17.20 -16.73 -5.68
N ILE A 205 17.30 -15.43 -5.43
CA ILE A 205 18.52 -14.83 -4.88
C ILE A 205 18.92 -15.51 -3.56
N ASN A 206 17.97 -15.65 -2.63
CA ASN A 206 18.23 -16.28 -1.34
C ASN A 206 18.63 -17.77 -1.46
N LEU A 207 18.04 -18.52 -2.39
CA LEU A 207 18.41 -19.92 -2.63
C LEU A 207 19.79 -20.01 -3.26
N ALA A 208 20.09 -19.20 -4.26
CA ALA A 208 21.39 -19.14 -4.93
C ALA A 208 22.52 -18.80 -3.95
N LEU A 209 22.33 -17.76 -3.10
CA LEU A 209 23.30 -17.39 -2.07
C LEU A 209 23.56 -18.51 -1.03
N LYS A 210 22.61 -19.42 -0.85
CA LYS A 210 22.72 -20.58 0.05
C LYS A 210 23.14 -21.85 -0.67
N ASN A 211 23.53 -21.81 -1.96
CA ASN A 211 23.81 -22.94 -2.81
C ASN A 211 22.70 -24.01 -2.79
N LYS A 212 21.42 -23.56 -2.75
CA LYS A 212 20.26 -24.47 -2.79
C LYS A 212 19.65 -24.50 -4.19
N PRO A 213 19.03 -25.62 -4.60
CA PRO A 213 18.33 -25.71 -5.89
C PRO A 213 17.24 -24.66 -6.02
N LEU A 214 17.10 -24.10 -7.23
CA LEU A 214 16.01 -23.19 -7.58
C LEU A 214 14.80 -24.03 -8.01
N THR A 215 13.65 -23.81 -7.35
CA THR A 215 12.40 -24.50 -7.71
C THR A 215 11.65 -23.66 -8.75
N ILE A 216 11.46 -24.22 -9.93
CA ILE A 216 10.62 -23.64 -10.99
C ILE A 216 9.27 -24.32 -10.90
N TYR A 217 8.22 -23.51 -10.75
CA TYR A 217 6.84 -23.98 -10.80
C TYR A 217 6.35 -23.82 -12.25
N GLY A 218 5.91 -24.93 -12.85
CA GLY A 218 5.37 -24.95 -14.21
C GLY A 218 3.99 -24.34 -14.31
#